data_3500007c735e6b66703c994380bde7ff
#
_entry.id   3500007c735e6b66703c994380bde7ff
#
_cell.length_a   1.000
_cell.length_b   1.000
_cell.length_c   1.000
_cell.angle_alpha   90.00
_cell.angle_beta   90.00
_cell.angle_gamma   90.00
#
_symmetry.space_group_name_H-M   'P 1'
#
loop_
_entity.id
_entity.type
_entity.pdbx_description
1 polymer ?
#
loop_
_entity_poly.entity_id
_entity_poly.type
_entity_poly.pdbx_seq_one_letter_code
_entity_poly.pdbx_strand_id
1 'polypeptide(L)'
;MIADVHDLALFTKLNYTGFLKIVKKHDKQTDRLLRKEFVQHYLSTRPFYKENYDALIVKLSRMFDIVHTRGNPVRGDSSAGGSQSAFVRQTTKYWVHPDNIVPLKLFILKHLPVLIFNTEKEYQPEDSAITSIYYDNEDLELYLGRLEKTEGAEAIRLRWYGGMDNKTIFVERKTHREDWTGEKSVKARFPIKEELVNAFMRGEYRMNDTFEEMRKKGKK
;
A
#
# COMPACT_ATOMS: atom_id res chain seq x y z
N MET A 1 2.59 18.17 -17.82
CA MET A 1 2.94 16.73 -17.65
C MET A 1 1.95 15.94 -16.81
N ILE A 2 1.76 16.19 -15.50
CA ILE A 2 0.77 15.41 -14.71
C ILE A 2 -0.64 15.60 -15.26
N ALA A 3 -1.03 16.83 -15.57
CA ALA A 3 -2.32 17.14 -16.19
C ALA A 3 -2.47 16.42 -17.54
N ASP A 4 -1.45 16.48 -18.39
CA ASP A 4 -1.48 15.86 -19.72
C ASP A 4 -1.62 14.33 -19.64
N VAL A 5 -0.93 13.70 -18.68
CA VAL A 5 -1.08 12.24 -18.44
C VAL A 5 -2.47 11.92 -17.91
N HIS A 6 -3.03 12.76 -17.04
CA HIS A 6 -4.40 12.60 -16.56
C HIS A 6 -5.42 12.70 -17.72
N ASP A 7 -5.26 13.70 -18.59
CA ASP A 7 -6.14 13.90 -19.72
C ASP A 7 -6.01 12.77 -20.75
N LEU A 8 -4.79 12.26 -20.98
CA LEU A 8 -4.57 11.09 -21.82
C LEU A 8 -5.24 9.83 -21.23
N ALA A 9 -5.13 9.60 -19.94
CA ALA A 9 -5.77 8.46 -19.28
C ALA A 9 -7.30 8.54 -19.39
N LEU A 10 -7.88 9.73 -19.18
CA LEU A 10 -9.32 9.95 -19.34
C LEU A 10 -9.76 9.75 -20.79
N PHE A 11 -9.02 10.31 -21.75
CA PHE A 11 -9.31 10.17 -23.18
C PHE A 11 -9.31 8.71 -23.61
N THR A 12 -8.30 7.95 -23.21
CA THR A 12 -8.18 6.52 -23.53
C THR A 12 -9.35 5.73 -22.95
N LYS A 13 -9.71 6.02 -21.71
CA LYS A 13 -10.84 5.35 -21.03
C LYS A 13 -12.18 5.68 -21.70
N LEU A 14 -12.43 6.95 -22.05
CA LEU A 14 -13.68 7.37 -22.69
C LEU A 14 -13.83 6.72 -24.05
N ASN A 15 -12.76 6.69 -24.86
CA ASN A 15 -12.78 6.03 -26.17
C ASN A 15 -13.01 4.52 -26.04
N TYR A 16 -12.28 3.85 -25.14
CA TYR A 16 -12.49 2.43 -24.87
C TYR A 16 -13.95 2.13 -24.49
N THR A 17 -14.50 2.90 -23.54
CA THR A 17 -15.90 2.74 -23.09
C THR A 17 -16.87 3.05 -24.21
N GLY A 18 -16.59 4.07 -25.02
CA GLY A 18 -17.40 4.45 -26.19
C GLY A 18 -17.47 3.32 -27.22
N PHE A 19 -16.32 2.79 -27.61
CA PHE A 19 -16.25 1.67 -28.55
C PHE A 19 -16.97 0.43 -28.03
N LEU A 20 -16.79 0.07 -26.77
CA LEU A 20 -17.52 -1.05 -26.17
C LEU A 20 -19.05 -0.86 -26.20
N LYS A 21 -19.52 0.37 -25.95
CA LYS A 21 -20.96 0.69 -26.03
C LYS A 21 -21.48 0.54 -27.44
N ILE A 22 -20.74 1.02 -28.44
CA ILE A 22 -21.10 0.90 -29.86
C ILE A 22 -21.21 -0.58 -30.24
N VAL A 23 -20.20 -1.38 -29.95
CA VAL A 23 -20.18 -2.83 -30.26
C VAL A 23 -21.32 -3.55 -29.53
N LYS A 24 -21.55 -3.23 -28.24
CA LYS A 24 -22.68 -3.81 -27.48
C LYS A 24 -24.03 -3.45 -28.09
N LYS A 25 -24.20 -2.22 -28.61
CA LYS A 25 -25.43 -1.80 -29.28
C LYS A 25 -25.60 -2.57 -30.60
N HIS A 26 -24.54 -2.71 -31.38
CA HIS A 26 -24.53 -3.51 -32.62
C HIS A 26 -24.92 -4.97 -32.34
N ASP A 27 -24.31 -5.62 -31.36
CA ASP A 27 -24.61 -7.02 -30.98
C ASP A 27 -26.09 -7.19 -30.62
N LYS A 28 -26.65 -6.21 -29.90
CA LYS A 28 -28.08 -6.23 -29.55
C LYS A 28 -29.02 -6.05 -30.76
N GLN A 29 -28.57 -5.32 -31.78
CA GLN A 29 -29.39 -5.05 -32.99
C GLN A 29 -29.30 -6.14 -34.05
N THR A 30 -28.15 -6.80 -34.14
CA THR A 30 -27.85 -7.76 -35.22
C THR A 30 -27.81 -9.21 -34.77
N ASP A 31 -27.96 -9.44 -33.46
CA ASP A 31 -27.84 -10.77 -32.83
C ASP A 31 -26.47 -11.47 -33.10
N ARG A 32 -25.42 -10.68 -33.35
CA ARG A 32 -24.06 -11.14 -33.59
C ARG A 32 -23.15 -10.76 -32.43
N LEU A 33 -22.30 -11.69 -31.97
CA LEU A 33 -21.41 -11.51 -30.80
C LEU A 33 -20.04 -10.96 -31.20
N LEU A 34 -19.97 -9.76 -31.77
CA LEU A 34 -18.71 -9.09 -32.11
C LEU A 34 -17.91 -8.64 -30.89
N ARG A 35 -18.56 -8.38 -29.76
CA ARG A 35 -17.89 -7.86 -28.55
C ARG A 35 -16.72 -8.72 -28.10
N LYS A 36 -16.86 -10.04 -28.11
CA LYS A 36 -15.81 -10.95 -27.65
C LYS A 36 -14.59 -10.89 -28.56
N GLU A 37 -14.80 -10.94 -29.86
CA GLU A 37 -13.75 -10.84 -30.86
C GLU A 37 -13.07 -9.47 -30.86
N PHE A 38 -13.85 -8.40 -30.78
CA PHE A 38 -13.33 -7.04 -30.72
C PHE A 38 -12.43 -6.83 -29.50
N VAL A 39 -12.84 -7.31 -28.31
CA VAL A 39 -12.01 -7.22 -27.10
C VAL A 39 -10.75 -8.07 -27.23
N GLN A 40 -10.86 -9.32 -27.70
CA GLN A 40 -9.74 -10.23 -27.76
C GLN A 40 -8.72 -9.89 -28.83
N HIS A 41 -9.16 -9.55 -30.03
CA HIS A 41 -8.28 -9.37 -31.19
C HIS A 41 -7.89 -7.91 -31.47
N TYR A 42 -8.65 -6.97 -30.98
CA TYR A 42 -8.40 -5.56 -31.26
C TYR A 42 -7.99 -4.80 -30.01
N LEU A 43 -8.82 -4.74 -28.99
CA LEU A 43 -8.53 -3.91 -27.82
C LEU A 43 -7.37 -4.44 -26.95
N SER A 44 -7.25 -5.77 -26.79
CA SER A 44 -6.20 -6.37 -25.97
C SER A 44 -4.78 -6.12 -26.51
N THR A 45 -4.65 -5.84 -27.80
CA THR A 45 -3.36 -5.54 -28.45
C THR A 45 -3.02 -4.05 -28.46
N ARG A 46 -3.93 -3.19 -27.96
CA ARG A 46 -3.70 -1.74 -27.98
C ARG A 46 -2.98 -1.27 -26.74
N PRO A 47 -2.03 -0.31 -26.89
CA PRO A 47 -1.48 0.39 -25.75
C PRO A 47 -2.60 1.00 -24.92
N PHE A 48 -2.41 1.08 -23.62
CA PHE A 48 -3.36 1.65 -22.67
C PHE A 48 -4.62 0.82 -22.38
N TYR A 49 -4.75 -0.36 -22.97
CA TYR A 49 -5.81 -1.27 -22.59
C TYR A 49 -5.55 -1.87 -21.22
N LYS A 50 -6.38 -1.51 -20.23
CA LYS A 50 -6.26 -1.94 -18.82
C LYS A 50 -4.91 -1.63 -18.16
N GLU A 51 -4.16 -0.67 -18.65
CA GLU A 51 -2.95 -0.22 -17.97
C GLU A 51 -3.26 0.44 -16.63
N ASN A 52 -2.45 0.17 -15.64
CA ASN A 52 -2.57 0.76 -14.30
C ASN A 52 -1.76 2.04 -14.13
N TYR A 53 -0.86 2.35 -15.05
CA TYR A 53 0.02 3.52 -15.06
C TYR A 53 0.92 3.67 -13.82
N ASP A 54 1.06 2.65 -12.96
CA ASP A 54 1.75 2.77 -11.68
C ASP A 54 3.21 3.22 -11.85
N ALA A 55 3.96 2.63 -12.77
CA ALA A 55 5.34 3.03 -13.04
C ALA A 55 5.43 4.50 -13.50
N LEU A 56 4.51 4.93 -14.36
CA LEU A 56 4.45 6.32 -14.83
C LEU A 56 4.09 7.28 -13.70
N ILE A 57 3.12 6.93 -12.87
CA ILE A 57 2.69 7.72 -11.69
C ILE A 57 3.87 7.89 -10.72
N VAL A 58 4.63 6.84 -10.44
CA VAL A 58 5.82 6.89 -9.59
C VAL A 58 6.89 7.79 -10.19
N LYS A 59 7.14 7.68 -11.49
CA LYS A 59 8.12 8.53 -12.19
C LYS A 59 7.73 10.01 -12.16
N LEU A 60 6.46 10.30 -12.40
CA LEU A 60 5.92 11.67 -12.28
C LEU A 60 6.01 12.20 -10.84
N SER A 61 5.72 11.35 -9.84
CA SER A 61 5.84 11.72 -8.43
C SER A 61 7.27 12.11 -8.05
N ARG A 62 8.26 11.33 -8.50
CA ARG A 62 9.68 11.67 -8.27
C ARG A 62 10.07 13.01 -8.91
N MET A 63 9.63 13.26 -10.14
CA MET A 63 9.87 14.53 -10.81
C MET A 63 9.17 15.70 -10.10
N PHE A 64 7.96 15.49 -9.61
CA PHE A 64 7.23 16.48 -8.83
C PHE A 64 7.98 16.81 -7.53
N ASP A 65 8.47 15.81 -6.81
CA ASP A 65 9.25 16.00 -5.58
C ASP A 65 10.52 16.81 -5.83
N ILE A 66 11.30 16.49 -6.86
CA ILE A 66 12.51 17.22 -7.24
C ILE A 66 12.20 18.70 -7.51
N VAL A 67 11.11 18.99 -8.22
CA VAL A 67 10.71 20.38 -8.54
C VAL A 67 10.30 21.15 -7.27
N HIS A 68 9.48 20.53 -6.41
CA HIS A 68 8.96 21.18 -5.21
C HIS A 68 10.00 21.36 -4.12
N THR A 69 10.91 20.41 -3.98
CA THR A 69 12.00 20.46 -2.99
C THR A 69 13.24 21.19 -3.50
N ARG A 70 13.21 21.66 -4.75
CA ARG A 70 14.37 22.27 -5.43
C ARG A 70 15.63 21.39 -5.36
N GLY A 71 15.44 20.08 -5.49
CA GLY A 71 16.53 19.09 -5.40
C GLY A 71 17.00 18.76 -3.98
N ASN A 72 16.41 19.35 -2.95
CA ASN A 72 16.68 18.99 -1.56
C ASN A 72 15.64 17.94 -1.13
N PRO A 73 15.98 16.65 -1.05
CA PRO A 73 15.01 15.63 -0.65
C PRO A 73 14.60 15.92 0.80
N VAL A 74 13.32 16.16 1.02
CA VAL A 74 12.74 16.10 2.34
C VAL A 74 12.80 14.63 2.76
N ARG A 75 13.82 14.27 3.51
CA ARG A 75 13.91 12.95 4.16
C ARG A 75 12.76 12.87 5.15
N GLY A 76 11.62 12.42 4.67
CA GLY A 76 10.60 11.92 5.57
C GLY A 76 11.19 10.72 6.29
N ASP A 77 11.19 10.76 7.59
CA ASP A 77 11.72 9.74 8.48
C ASP A 77 10.81 8.49 8.43
N SER A 78 10.77 7.84 7.26
CA SER A 78 9.95 6.67 6.99
C SER A 78 10.53 5.38 7.57
N SER A 79 11.81 5.40 7.92
CA SER A 79 12.51 4.24 8.48
C SER A 79 12.59 4.26 10.00
N ALA A 80 12.44 5.40 10.61
CA ALA A 80 12.50 5.49 12.05
C ALA A 80 11.15 5.14 12.64
N GLY A 81 11.10 4.09 13.40
CA GLY A 81 10.12 3.92 14.47
C GLY A 81 10.29 5.03 15.52
N GLY A 82 10.67 6.21 15.06
CA GLY A 82 10.99 7.36 15.86
C GLY A 82 9.77 8.22 16.08
N SER A 83 9.70 8.72 17.27
CA SER A 83 8.80 9.71 17.86
C SER A 83 7.31 9.48 17.57
N GLN A 84 6.61 9.04 18.59
CA GLN A 84 5.19 9.25 18.74
C GLN A 84 4.92 10.76 18.64
N SER A 85 4.80 11.29 17.42
CA SER A 85 4.18 12.60 17.28
C SER A 85 2.73 12.43 17.68
N ALA A 86 2.35 13.02 18.80
CA ALA A 86 0.97 13.05 19.25
C ALA A 86 0.18 13.92 18.25
N PHE A 87 -0.40 13.30 17.22
CA PHE A 87 -1.29 13.98 16.32
C PHE A 87 -2.66 13.29 16.31
N VAL A 88 -3.69 14.08 16.26
CA VAL A 88 -5.07 13.60 16.12
C VAL A 88 -5.26 13.15 14.67
N ARG A 89 -5.63 11.88 14.48
CA ARG A 89 -5.85 11.31 13.16
C ARG A 89 -7.35 11.15 12.91
N GLN A 90 -7.83 11.79 11.85
CA GLN A 90 -9.16 11.57 11.35
C GLN A 90 -9.09 10.73 10.06
N THR A 91 -9.92 9.71 9.94
CA THR A 91 -9.95 8.83 8.78
C THR A 91 -11.30 8.90 8.10
N THR A 92 -11.30 9.24 6.82
CA THR A 92 -12.48 9.17 5.96
C THR A 92 -12.25 8.12 4.87
N LYS A 93 -13.23 7.26 4.65
CA LYS A 93 -13.17 6.19 3.65
C LYS A 93 -14.13 6.46 2.52
N TYR A 94 -13.67 6.31 1.29
CA TYR A 94 -14.46 6.47 0.09
C TYR A 94 -14.46 5.19 -0.74
N TRP A 95 -15.60 4.81 -1.27
CA TRP A 95 -15.70 3.76 -2.25
C TRP A 95 -15.39 4.32 -3.64
N VAL A 96 -14.50 3.66 -4.35
CA VAL A 96 -14.06 4.09 -5.69
C VAL A 96 -14.31 2.95 -6.66
N HIS A 97 -15.04 3.25 -7.74
CA HIS A 97 -15.23 2.28 -8.81
C HIS A 97 -13.87 1.92 -9.44
N PRO A 98 -13.60 0.63 -9.73
CA PRO A 98 -12.31 0.19 -10.29
C PRO A 98 -11.84 1.01 -11.50
N ASP A 99 -12.77 1.37 -12.38
CA ASP A 99 -12.45 2.20 -13.55
C ASP A 99 -11.99 3.61 -13.22
N ASN A 100 -12.21 4.11 -12.02
CA ASN A 100 -11.83 5.46 -11.61
C ASN A 100 -10.53 5.49 -10.78
N ILE A 101 -9.89 4.35 -10.55
CA ILE A 101 -8.66 4.27 -9.74
C ILE A 101 -7.53 5.07 -10.37
N VAL A 102 -7.25 4.89 -11.65
CA VAL A 102 -6.16 5.61 -12.35
C VAL A 102 -6.42 7.12 -12.40
N PRO A 103 -7.60 7.61 -12.84
CA PRO A 103 -7.92 9.04 -12.78
C PRO A 103 -7.78 9.63 -11.38
N LEU A 104 -8.22 8.90 -10.34
CA LEU A 104 -8.09 9.34 -8.95
C LEU A 104 -6.63 9.41 -8.49
N LYS A 105 -5.80 8.40 -8.81
CA LYS A 105 -4.35 8.43 -8.52
C LYS A 105 -3.68 9.65 -9.15
N LEU A 106 -3.95 9.93 -10.40
CA LEU A 106 -3.41 11.09 -11.11
C LEU A 106 -3.91 12.43 -10.54
N PHE A 107 -5.16 12.48 -10.08
CA PHE A 107 -5.69 13.64 -9.38
C PHE A 107 -4.96 13.89 -8.05
N ILE A 108 -4.79 12.85 -7.24
CA ILE A 108 -4.09 12.93 -5.95
C ILE A 108 -2.64 13.35 -6.16
N LEU A 109 -1.98 12.87 -7.23
CA LEU A 109 -0.59 13.19 -7.54
C LEU A 109 -0.32 14.68 -7.78
N LYS A 110 -1.36 15.47 -8.11
CA LYS A 110 -1.25 16.94 -8.18
C LYS A 110 -1.00 17.60 -6.84
N HIS A 111 -1.26 16.90 -5.74
CA HIS A 111 -1.22 17.44 -4.38
C HIS A 111 -0.27 16.68 -3.46
N LEU A 112 -0.12 15.37 -3.64
CA LEU A 112 0.66 14.49 -2.78
C LEU A 112 1.54 13.56 -3.60
N PRO A 113 2.83 13.42 -3.23
CA PRO A 113 3.72 12.46 -3.87
C PRO A 113 3.36 11.03 -3.46
N VAL A 114 3.75 10.06 -4.30
CA VAL A 114 3.63 8.63 -3.98
C VAL A 114 4.75 8.23 -3.02
N LEU A 115 4.40 7.58 -1.93
CA LEU A 115 5.36 6.99 -1.01
C LEU A 115 5.98 5.72 -1.63
N ILE A 116 7.30 5.69 -1.71
CA ILE A 116 8.09 4.56 -2.18
C ILE A 116 9.07 4.18 -1.08
N PHE A 117 9.11 2.89 -0.73
CA PHE A 117 9.97 2.41 0.35
C PHE A 117 11.46 2.29 -0.05
N ASN A 118 11.74 2.02 -1.31
CA ASN A 118 13.09 2.01 -1.85
C ASN A 118 13.20 2.99 -3.03
N THR A 119 13.93 4.07 -2.84
CA THR A 119 14.12 5.12 -3.85
C THR A 119 15.40 4.96 -4.67
N GLU A 120 16.29 4.04 -4.29
CA GLU A 120 17.63 3.89 -4.90
C GLU A 120 17.60 3.04 -6.17
N LYS A 121 16.60 2.17 -6.33
CA LYS A 121 16.44 1.33 -7.51
C LYS A 121 15.31 1.79 -8.42
N GLU A 122 15.26 1.25 -9.64
CA GLU A 122 14.11 1.42 -10.52
C GLU A 122 12.87 0.79 -9.90
N TYR A 123 11.75 1.51 -9.98
CA TYR A 123 10.48 1.07 -9.39
C TYR A 123 9.98 -0.23 -10.02
N GLN A 124 9.66 -1.17 -9.14
CA GLN A 124 8.93 -2.39 -9.47
C GLN A 124 7.59 -2.37 -8.70
N PRO A 125 6.53 -3.01 -9.20
CA PRO A 125 5.21 -3.03 -8.52
C PRO A 125 5.29 -3.51 -7.06
N GLU A 126 6.21 -4.42 -6.76
CA GLU A 126 6.44 -4.97 -5.43
C GLU A 126 6.98 -3.94 -4.44
N ASP A 127 7.64 -2.87 -4.92
CA ASP A 127 8.26 -1.84 -4.06
C ASP A 127 7.24 -1.03 -3.27
N SER A 128 5.98 -1.02 -3.71
CA SER A 128 4.87 -0.41 -2.97
C SER A 128 4.06 -1.41 -2.14
N ALA A 129 4.43 -2.69 -2.18
CA ALA A 129 3.71 -3.73 -1.46
C ALA A 129 3.89 -3.60 0.06
N ILE A 130 2.83 -3.93 0.78
CA ILE A 130 2.84 -4.08 2.24
C ILE A 130 2.26 -5.44 2.55
N THR A 131 3.12 -6.36 2.98
CA THR A 131 2.70 -7.71 3.32
C THR A 131 2.56 -7.86 4.82
N SER A 132 1.54 -8.58 5.25
CA SER A 132 1.29 -8.85 6.68
C SER A 132 0.79 -10.28 6.87
N ILE A 133 1.35 -10.95 7.86
CA ILE A 133 0.89 -12.25 8.33
C ILE A 133 0.33 -12.03 9.73
N TYR A 134 -0.94 -12.36 9.93
CA TYR A 134 -1.59 -12.28 11.23
C TYR A 134 -1.55 -13.65 11.92
N TYR A 135 -1.32 -13.62 13.21
CA TYR A 135 -1.33 -14.80 14.06
C TYR A 135 -2.58 -14.83 14.91
N ASP A 136 -3.12 -16.02 15.10
CA ASP A 136 -4.26 -16.28 15.94
C ASP A 136 -4.18 -17.73 16.46
N ASN A 137 -5.06 -18.10 17.36
CA ASN A 137 -5.30 -19.48 17.76
C ASN A 137 -6.35 -20.15 16.83
N GLU A 138 -6.60 -21.43 17.05
CA GLU A 138 -7.56 -22.21 16.25
C GLU A 138 -8.99 -21.64 16.35
N ASP A 139 -9.35 -21.02 17.47
CA ASP A 139 -10.66 -20.43 17.72
C ASP A 139 -10.80 -18.99 17.18
N LEU A 140 -9.75 -18.43 16.56
CA LEU A 140 -9.72 -17.06 16.00
C LEU A 140 -10.06 -15.97 17.04
N GLU A 141 -9.64 -16.14 18.28
CA GLU A 141 -9.97 -15.22 19.38
C GLU A 141 -9.51 -13.78 19.13
N LEU A 142 -8.28 -13.60 18.60
CA LEU A 142 -7.77 -12.27 18.31
C LEU A 142 -8.55 -11.62 17.14
N TYR A 143 -8.89 -12.40 16.11
CA TYR A 143 -9.70 -11.94 15.00
C TYR A 143 -11.10 -11.52 15.47
N LEU A 144 -11.79 -12.36 16.22
CA LEU A 144 -13.12 -12.10 16.75
C LEU A 144 -13.13 -10.88 17.67
N GLY A 145 -12.19 -10.79 18.60
CA GLY A 145 -12.05 -9.62 19.48
C GLY A 145 -11.87 -8.31 18.68
N ARG A 146 -11.11 -8.35 17.59
CA ARG A 146 -10.94 -7.20 16.71
C ARG A 146 -12.17 -6.87 15.88
N LEU A 147 -12.94 -7.88 15.45
CA LEU A 147 -14.18 -7.73 14.72
C LEU A 147 -15.26 -7.09 15.59
N GLU A 148 -15.41 -7.58 16.81
CA GLU A 148 -16.39 -7.11 17.79
C GLU A 148 -15.95 -5.81 18.50
N LYS A 149 -14.68 -5.42 18.33
CA LYS A 149 -14.07 -4.26 18.99
C LYS A 149 -14.14 -4.34 20.51
N THR A 150 -13.94 -5.54 21.07
CA THR A 150 -13.91 -5.70 22.53
C THR A 150 -12.75 -4.89 23.13
N GLU A 151 -12.96 -4.39 24.37
CA GLU A 151 -11.93 -3.67 25.10
C GLU A 151 -10.70 -4.55 25.30
N GLY A 152 -9.51 -4.01 25.01
CA GLY A 152 -8.26 -4.75 25.10
C GLY A 152 -7.97 -5.70 23.94
N ALA A 153 -8.85 -5.76 22.92
CA ALA A 153 -8.65 -6.66 21.78
C ALA A 153 -7.31 -6.42 21.08
N GLU A 154 -6.59 -7.49 20.83
CA GLU A 154 -5.26 -7.45 20.27
C GLU A 154 -5.20 -7.94 18.82
N ALA A 155 -4.16 -7.54 18.10
CA ALA A 155 -3.75 -8.14 16.84
C ALA A 155 -2.24 -8.27 16.84
N ILE A 156 -1.75 -9.49 16.60
CA ILE A 156 -0.33 -9.81 16.49
C ILE A 156 -0.03 -10.14 15.05
N ARG A 157 0.99 -9.50 14.48
CA ARG A 157 1.36 -9.74 13.09
C ARG A 157 2.85 -9.54 12.82
N LEU A 158 3.32 -10.20 11.79
CA LEU A 158 4.55 -9.84 11.09
C LEU A 158 4.22 -8.94 9.90
N ARG A 159 5.08 -7.99 9.62
CA ARG A 159 4.91 -7.08 8.47
C ARG A 159 6.24 -6.72 7.84
N TRP A 160 6.26 -6.68 6.51
CA TRP A 160 7.37 -6.08 5.77
C TRP A 160 6.87 -5.20 4.63
N TYR A 161 7.76 -4.40 4.11
CA TYR A 161 7.49 -3.39 3.10
C TYR A 161 8.36 -3.65 1.88
N GLY A 162 7.76 -3.63 0.69
CA GLY A 162 8.43 -3.98 -0.56
C GLY A 162 8.33 -5.47 -0.89
N GLY A 163 9.23 -5.93 -1.76
CA GLY A 163 9.25 -7.30 -2.26
C GLY A 163 9.66 -8.35 -1.23
N MET A 164 9.69 -9.60 -1.67
CA MET A 164 10.07 -10.75 -0.84
C MET A 164 11.57 -10.80 -0.53
N ASP A 165 12.37 -9.98 -1.16
CA ASP A 165 13.80 -9.81 -0.92
C ASP A 165 14.13 -8.99 0.34
N ASN A 166 13.12 -8.39 0.96
CA ASN A 166 13.31 -7.59 2.16
C ASN A 166 13.69 -8.46 3.37
N LYS A 167 14.84 -8.16 3.97
CA LYS A 167 15.38 -8.90 5.12
C LYS A 167 14.96 -8.34 6.48
N THR A 168 14.18 -7.25 6.50
CA THR A 168 13.72 -6.62 7.73
C THR A 168 12.22 -6.85 7.91
N ILE A 169 11.87 -7.60 8.93
CA ILE A 169 10.49 -7.92 9.29
C ILE A 169 10.14 -7.16 10.58
N PHE A 170 8.96 -6.57 10.62
CA PHE A 170 8.44 -5.92 11.83
C PHE A 170 7.49 -6.86 12.55
N VAL A 171 7.79 -7.15 13.81
CA VAL A 171 6.85 -7.77 14.73
C VAL A 171 5.99 -6.66 15.32
N GLU A 172 4.68 -6.73 15.12
CA GLU A 172 3.75 -5.70 15.55
C GLU A 172 2.65 -6.28 16.44
N ARG A 173 2.38 -5.59 17.54
CA ARG A 173 1.21 -5.81 18.39
C ARG A 173 0.37 -4.55 18.41
N LYS A 174 -0.92 -4.68 18.18
CA LYS A 174 -1.90 -3.60 18.32
C LYS A 174 -2.88 -3.97 19.39
N THR A 175 -3.10 -3.06 20.32
CA THR A 175 -4.10 -3.20 21.39
C THR A 175 -5.17 -2.15 21.17
N HIS A 176 -6.42 -2.57 21.08
CA HIS A 176 -7.57 -1.68 21.02
C HIS A 176 -7.94 -1.22 22.41
N ARG A 177 -8.23 0.08 22.54
CA ARG A 177 -8.80 0.68 23.74
C ARG A 177 -10.02 1.47 23.36
N GLU A 178 -11.07 1.34 24.13
CA GLU A 178 -12.28 2.13 23.99
C GLU A 178 -12.07 3.54 24.54
N ASP A 179 -12.70 4.54 23.93
CA ASP A 179 -12.52 5.94 24.31
C ASP A 179 -12.96 6.23 25.76
N TRP A 180 -13.90 5.47 26.31
CA TRP A 180 -14.42 5.63 27.67
C TRP A 180 -13.44 5.18 28.77
N THR A 181 -12.42 4.37 28.42
CA THR A 181 -11.39 3.94 29.39
C THR A 181 -10.39 5.06 29.73
N GLY A 182 -10.34 6.13 28.92
CA GLY A 182 -9.31 7.16 29.00
C GLY A 182 -7.93 6.70 28.52
N GLU A 183 -7.76 5.43 28.15
CA GLU A 183 -6.53 4.89 27.60
C GLU A 183 -6.55 4.98 26.06
N LYS A 184 -5.38 5.15 25.47
CA LYS A 184 -5.25 5.19 24.01
C LYS A 184 -4.89 3.83 23.44
N SER A 185 -5.48 3.49 22.29
CA SER A 185 -5.06 2.32 21.52
C SER A 185 -3.57 2.39 21.20
N VAL A 186 -2.84 1.32 21.47
CA VAL A 186 -1.38 1.26 21.33
C VAL A 186 -1.00 0.39 20.14
N LYS A 187 0.03 0.84 19.42
CA LYS A 187 0.73 0.04 18.43
C LYS A 187 2.19 -0.06 18.83
N ALA A 188 2.59 -1.23 19.34
CA ALA A 188 3.99 -1.55 19.58
C ALA A 188 4.58 -2.27 18.37
N ARG A 189 5.85 -1.97 18.02
CA ARG A 189 6.57 -2.71 16.98
C ARG A 189 8.08 -2.66 17.20
N PHE A 190 8.76 -3.69 16.73
CA PHE A 190 10.23 -3.72 16.63
C PHE A 190 10.66 -4.45 15.35
N PRO A 191 11.81 -4.13 14.78
CA PRO A 191 12.37 -4.84 13.63
C PRO A 191 13.09 -6.10 14.08
N ILE A 192 13.03 -7.16 13.26
CA ILE A 192 13.80 -8.39 13.39
C ILE A 192 14.30 -8.80 12.01
N LYS A 193 15.45 -9.45 11.93
CA LYS A 193 15.93 -10.04 10.68
C LYS A 193 15.07 -11.25 10.30
N GLU A 194 14.80 -11.41 8.99
CA GLU A 194 14.02 -12.54 8.47
C GLU A 194 14.52 -13.89 8.99
N GLU A 195 15.85 -14.11 8.97
CA GLU A 195 16.50 -15.34 9.43
C GLU A 195 16.22 -15.72 10.89
N LEU A 196 15.90 -14.72 11.72
CA LEU A 196 15.62 -14.91 13.16
C LEU A 196 14.14 -15.07 13.49
N VAL A 197 13.25 -14.82 12.53
CA VAL A 197 11.80 -14.83 12.75
C VAL A 197 11.33 -16.18 13.29
N ASN A 198 11.73 -17.28 12.67
CA ASN A 198 11.28 -18.61 13.09
C ASN A 198 11.80 -18.98 14.49
N ALA A 199 13.05 -18.65 14.80
CA ALA A 199 13.62 -18.88 16.14
C ALA A 199 12.91 -18.00 17.19
N PHE A 200 12.59 -16.76 16.85
CA PHE A 200 11.80 -15.88 17.71
C PHE A 200 10.39 -16.45 17.98
N MET A 201 9.70 -16.90 16.95
CA MET A 201 8.34 -17.45 17.08
C MET A 201 8.31 -18.74 17.90
N ARG A 202 9.39 -19.53 17.89
CA ARG A 202 9.54 -20.71 18.76
C ARG A 202 10.03 -20.38 20.18
N GLY A 203 10.35 -19.11 20.47
CA GLY A 203 10.88 -18.69 21.77
C GLY A 203 12.36 -19.02 21.99
N GLU A 204 13.05 -19.50 20.97
CA GLU A 204 14.49 -19.84 21.00
C GLU A 204 15.38 -18.59 20.93
N TYR A 205 14.90 -17.53 20.28
CA TYR A 205 15.57 -16.23 20.19
C TYR A 205 14.82 -15.18 21.00
N ARG A 206 15.53 -14.47 21.86
CA ARG A 206 14.97 -13.40 22.71
C ARG A 206 15.60 -12.06 22.37
N MET A 207 14.82 -11.00 22.36
CA MET A 207 15.32 -9.64 22.08
C MET A 207 16.25 -9.09 23.15
N ASN A 208 16.29 -9.69 24.34
CA ASN A 208 17.18 -9.28 25.43
C ASN A 208 18.65 -9.26 24.99
N ASP A 209 19.10 -10.27 24.27
CA ASP A 209 20.48 -10.37 23.78
C ASP A 209 20.80 -9.21 22.83
N THR A 210 19.87 -8.86 21.96
CA THR A 210 20.01 -7.70 21.06
C THR A 210 20.04 -6.39 21.83
N PHE A 211 19.22 -6.24 22.88
CA PHE A 211 19.25 -5.03 23.70
C PHE A 211 20.56 -4.89 24.50
N GLU A 212 21.11 -5.99 24.98
CA GLU A 212 22.40 -5.99 25.66
C GLU A 212 23.53 -5.59 24.68
N GLU A 213 23.54 -6.11 23.46
CA GLU A 213 24.48 -5.71 22.44
C GLU A 213 24.34 -4.22 22.06
N MET A 214 23.11 -3.71 21.95
CA MET A 214 22.87 -2.29 21.67
C MET A 214 23.38 -1.41 22.80
N ARG A 215 23.17 -1.81 24.08
CA ARG A 215 23.71 -1.11 25.24
C ARG A 215 25.22 -1.10 25.26
N LYS A 216 25.87 -2.23 24.97
CA LYS A 216 27.35 -2.32 24.84
C LYS A 216 27.89 -1.43 23.73
N LYS A 217 27.13 -1.23 22.65
CA LYS A 217 27.49 -0.34 21.51
C LYS A 217 27.11 1.13 21.71
N GLY A 218 26.63 1.51 22.91
CA GLY A 218 26.24 2.88 23.27
C GLY A 218 25.03 3.42 22.51
N LYS A 219 24.24 2.55 21.88
CA LYS A 219 22.95 2.91 21.25
C LYS A 219 21.87 2.85 22.31
N LYS A 220 21.24 4.00 22.61
CA LYS A 220 20.07 4.12 23.46
C LYS A 220 18.81 3.66 22.72
#